data_4f439a3e653afd6810c7578f7ec1b608
#
_entry.id   4f439a3e653afd6810c7578f7ec1b608
#
_cell.length_a   1.000
_cell.length_b   1.000
_cell.length_c   1.000
_cell.angle_alpha   90.00
_cell.angle_beta   90.00
_cell.angle_gamma   90.00
#
_symmetry.space_group_name_H-M   'P 1'
#
loop_
_entity.id
_entity.type
_entity.pdbx_description
1 polymer ?
#
loop_
_entity_poly.entity_id
_entity_poly.type
_entity_poly.pdbx_seq_one_letter_code
_entity_poly.pdbx_strand_id
1 'polypeptide(L)'
;MIYNIYKPKDLSSFSIVKKVKNITKEKVGHSGTLDPFADGVLVLGVGKSTKKLSNIIQFDKTYEGIIKLGEKTDSMDLTGNIVEEKEVCEISEQSLIDCENKFVGELLQRTPMYSARKINGVRLYKLARKNIEIKTNPKLITINSLKIESLDENTLKITVDCSSGTYVRVLAEDIAEYLGTVGHLISLTRLSVGEYRLDESVTIEKFEDKWKS
;
A
#
# COMPACT_ATOMS: atom_id res chain seq x y z
N MET A 1 -22.97 1.07 9.39
CA MET A 1 -22.51 -0.29 9.00
C MET A 1 -21.06 -0.22 8.50
N ILE A 2 -20.32 -1.35 8.55
CA ILE A 2 -18.97 -1.51 7.94
C ILE A 2 -19.16 -2.20 6.60
N TYR A 3 -18.43 -1.75 5.60
CA TYR A 3 -18.48 -2.28 4.23
C TYR A 3 -17.07 -2.60 3.73
N ASN A 4 -16.92 -3.75 3.10
CA ASN A 4 -15.73 -4.15 2.38
C ASN A 4 -15.90 -3.76 0.90
N ILE A 5 -15.24 -2.68 0.49
CA ILE A 5 -15.38 -2.10 -0.86
C ILE A 5 -14.12 -2.39 -1.67
N TYR A 6 -14.28 -2.82 -2.91
CA TYR A 6 -13.19 -2.86 -3.89
C TYR A 6 -12.86 -1.44 -4.38
N LYS A 7 -11.64 -1.01 -4.14
CA LYS A 7 -11.10 0.23 -4.73
C LYS A 7 -10.39 -0.11 -6.04
N PRO A 8 -10.85 0.35 -7.19
CA PRO A 8 -10.12 0.16 -8.44
C PRO A 8 -8.87 1.03 -8.52
N LYS A 9 -7.96 0.70 -9.46
CA LYS A 9 -6.78 1.52 -9.81
C LYS A 9 -7.22 2.93 -10.23
N ASP A 10 -6.29 3.86 -10.17
CA ASP A 10 -6.40 5.27 -10.60
C ASP A 10 -7.43 6.11 -9.83
N LEU A 11 -8.04 5.56 -8.81
CA LEU A 11 -8.91 6.30 -7.90
C LEU A 11 -8.26 6.44 -6.51
N SER A 12 -8.36 7.62 -5.91
CA SER A 12 -7.92 7.79 -4.52
C SER A 12 -8.91 7.15 -3.54
N SER A 13 -8.42 6.70 -2.37
CA SER A 13 -9.30 6.23 -1.29
C SER A 13 -10.35 7.28 -0.90
N PHE A 14 -9.98 8.57 -0.97
CA PHE A 14 -10.91 9.67 -0.68
C PHE A 14 -12.02 9.81 -1.73
N SER A 15 -11.73 9.57 -3.02
CA SER A 15 -12.76 9.61 -4.07
C SER A 15 -13.82 8.52 -3.87
N ILE A 16 -13.40 7.33 -3.40
CA ILE A 16 -14.32 6.24 -3.02
C ILE A 16 -15.20 6.67 -1.84
N VAL A 17 -14.59 7.23 -0.79
CA VAL A 17 -15.34 7.79 0.36
C VAL A 17 -16.37 8.83 -0.10
N LYS A 18 -15.99 9.73 -1.02
CA LYS A 18 -16.89 10.77 -1.56
C LYS A 18 -18.06 10.16 -2.33
N LYS A 19 -17.81 9.14 -3.17
CA LYS A 19 -18.87 8.42 -3.90
C LYS A 19 -19.86 7.76 -2.92
N VAL A 20 -19.37 6.99 -1.95
CA VAL A 20 -20.21 6.32 -0.94
C VAL A 20 -20.97 7.34 -0.08
N LYS A 21 -20.34 8.47 0.30
CA LYS A 21 -21.03 9.57 1.00
C LYS A 21 -22.17 10.17 0.17
N ASN A 22 -21.99 10.30 -1.14
CA ASN A 22 -23.05 10.83 -2.04
C ASN A 22 -24.23 9.86 -2.14
N ILE A 23 -23.99 8.55 -2.13
CA ILE A 23 -25.03 7.51 -2.16
C ILE A 23 -25.79 7.49 -0.83
N THR A 24 -25.06 7.41 0.28
CA THR A 24 -25.65 7.18 1.62
C THR A 24 -26.17 8.44 2.28
N LYS A 25 -25.71 9.62 1.88
CA LYS A 25 -25.94 10.93 2.53
C LYS A 25 -25.47 11.00 3.98
N GLU A 26 -24.65 10.03 4.41
CA GLU A 26 -24.12 9.92 5.76
C GLU A 26 -22.63 10.28 5.84
N LYS A 27 -22.11 10.36 7.09
CA LYS A 27 -20.67 10.43 7.33
C LYS A 27 -20.02 9.11 6.93
N VAL A 28 -18.93 9.18 6.14
CA VAL A 28 -18.16 8.01 5.71
C VAL A 28 -16.67 8.23 6.01
N GLY A 29 -15.99 7.18 6.42
CA GLY A 29 -14.54 7.12 6.61
C GLY A 29 -13.98 5.80 6.08
N HIS A 30 -12.65 5.65 6.07
CA HIS A 30 -11.96 4.42 5.68
C HIS A 30 -10.89 4.00 6.71
N SER A 31 -10.55 2.71 6.74
CA SER A 31 -9.61 2.09 7.70
C SER A 31 -8.15 2.05 7.20
N GLY A 32 -7.76 2.90 6.31
CA GLY A 32 -6.37 2.94 5.78
C GLY A 32 -6.35 3.31 4.31
N THR A 33 -5.51 4.28 3.99
CA THR A 33 -5.35 4.76 2.62
C THR A 33 -4.71 3.67 1.74
N LEU A 34 -5.26 3.48 0.54
CA LEU A 34 -4.59 2.88 -0.59
C LEU A 34 -4.13 3.98 -1.54
N ASP A 35 -2.93 3.86 -2.06
CA ASP A 35 -2.39 4.76 -3.07
C ASP A 35 -3.27 4.73 -4.35
N PRO A 36 -3.30 5.79 -5.17
CA PRO A 36 -4.14 5.83 -6.37
C PRO A 36 -3.87 4.69 -7.34
N PHE A 37 -2.60 4.36 -7.61
CA PHE A 37 -2.21 3.29 -8.52
C PHE A 37 -2.55 1.87 -8.02
N ALA A 38 -2.70 1.71 -6.69
CA ALA A 38 -3.05 0.44 -6.06
C ALA A 38 -4.54 0.17 -6.13
N ASP A 39 -4.93 -1.10 -6.07
CA ASP A 39 -6.32 -1.55 -5.96
C ASP A 39 -6.56 -2.48 -4.76
N GLY A 40 -7.79 -2.99 -4.64
CA GLY A 40 -8.14 -4.00 -3.65
C GLY A 40 -9.02 -3.50 -2.50
N VAL A 41 -8.94 -4.19 -1.38
CA VAL A 41 -9.80 -4.01 -0.21
C VAL A 41 -9.68 -2.62 0.40
N LEU A 42 -10.81 -1.90 0.48
CA LEU A 42 -10.94 -0.64 1.20
C LEU A 42 -12.14 -0.72 2.18
N VAL A 43 -11.85 -0.92 3.45
CA VAL A 43 -12.91 -1.03 4.46
C VAL A 43 -13.45 0.36 4.80
N LEU A 44 -14.75 0.56 4.63
CA LEU A 44 -15.46 1.80 4.90
C LEU A 44 -16.40 1.66 6.08
N GLY A 45 -16.49 2.69 6.90
CA GLY A 45 -17.52 2.86 7.92
C GLY A 45 -18.51 3.94 7.52
N VAL A 46 -19.81 3.65 7.63
CA VAL A 46 -20.90 4.58 7.31
C VAL A 46 -21.65 4.95 8.59
N GLY A 47 -22.00 6.21 8.75
CA GLY A 47 -22.74 6.75 9.89
C GLY A 47 -22.00 6.56 11.22
N LYS A 48 -22.69 6.02 12.22
CA LYS A 48 -22.15 5.76 13.57
C LYS A 48 -20.96 4.76 13.54
N SER A 49 -20.89 3.89 12.52
CA SER A 49 -19.84 2.88 12.40
C SER A 49 -18.48 3.45 12.01
N THR A 50 -18.38 4.74 11.64
CA THR A 50 -17.09 5.42 11.47
C THR A 50 -16.21 5.36 12.73
N LYS A 51 -16.82 5.23 13.92
CA LYS A 51 -16.07 5.08 15.19
C LYS A 51 -15.31 3.74 15.29
N LYS A 52 -15.80 2.68 14.62
CA LYS A 52 -15.15 1.35 14.62
C LYS A 52 -13.87 1.30 13.77
N LEU A 53 -13.70 2.27 12.88
CA LEU A 53 -12.54 2.31 11.97
C LEU A 53 -11.21 2.46 12.71
N SER A 54 -11.19 3.08 13.90
CA SER A 54 -9.99 3.19 14.72
C SER A 54 -9.40 1.83 15.13
N ASN A 55 -10.24 0.83 15.32
CA ASN A 55 -9.80 -0.54 15.62
C ASN A 55 -9.37 -1.27 14.34
N ILE A 56 -10.17 -1.15 13.27
CA ILE A 56 -9.91 -1.83 11.99
C ILE A 56 -8.61 -1.32 11.35
N ILE A 57 -8.23 -0.07 11.54
CA ILE A 57 -6.97 0.49 11.01
C ILE A 57 -5.74 -0.22 11.59
N GLN A 58 -5.85 -0.82 12.77
CA GLN A 58 -4.77 -1.56 13.42
C GLN A 58 -4.59 -2.99 12.91
N PHE A 59 -5.57 -3.53 12.19
CA PHE A 59 -5.48 -4.90 11.66
C PHE A 59 -4.31 -5.02 10.69
N ASP A 60 -3.73 -6.21 10.62
CA ASP A 60 -2.73 -6.57 9.63
C ASP A 60 -3.34 -6.56 8.23
N LYS A 61 -2.51 -6.42 7.22
CA LYS A 61 -2.89 -6.34 5.82
C LYS A 61 -2.03 -7.26 5.00
N THR A 62 -2.68 -7.96 4.08
CA THR A 62 -1.97 -8.74 3.07
C THR A 62 -1.99 -8.00 1.75
N TYR A 63 -0.85 -7.94 1.09
CA TYR A 63 -0.69 -7.32 -0.22
C TYR A 63 -0.03 -8.28 -1.19
N GLU A 64 -0.38 -8.14 -2.46
CA GLU A 64 0.36 -8.64 -3.60
C GLU A 64 0.90 -7.43 -4.38
N GLY A 65 2.16 -7.46 -4.78
CA GLY A 65 2.78 -6.39 -5.54
C GLY A 65 3.74 -6.91 -6.58
N ILE A 66 4.00 -6.09 -7.62
CA ILE A 66 5.04 -6.35 -8.61
C ILE A 66 6.06 -5.25 -8.52
N ILE A 67 7.32 -5.65 -8.36
CA ILE A 67 8.49 -4.76 -8.31
C ILE A 67 9.15 -4.81 -9.69
N LYS A 68 9.38 -3.65 -10.29
CA LYS A 68 10.29 -3.49 -11.41
C LYS A 68 11.68 -3.20 -10.86
N LEU A 69 12.65 -4.01 -11.25
CA LEU A 69 14.06 -3.85 -10.93
C LEU A 69 14.76 -2.98 -11.99
N GLY A 70 15.92 -2.42 -11.63
CA GLY A 70 16.75 -1.63 -12.50
C GLY A 70 16.43 -0.14 -12.54
N GLU A 71 15.27 0.28 -12.07
CA GLU A 71 14.83 1.68 -12.06
C GLU A 71 14.28 2.08 -10.70
N LYS A 72 14.73 3.21 -10.17
CA LYS A 72 14.20 3.83 -8.94
C LYS A 72 13.41 5.08 -9.29
N THR A 73 12.25 5.27 -8.65
CA THR A 73 11.44 6.48 -8.81
C THR A 73 11.37 7.29 -7.50
N ASP A 74 11.17 8.59 -7.61
CA ASP A 74 11.05 9.50 -6.47
C ASP A 74 9.85 9.18 -5.55
N SER A 75 8.79 8.56 -6.08
CA SER A 75 7.61 8.10 -5.32
C SER A 75 7.69 6.63 -4.90
N MET A 76 8.70 5.86 -5.35
CA MET A 76 8.86 4.41 -5.15
C MET A 76 7.71 3.60 -5.79
N ASP A 77 6.98 4.18 -6.73
CA ASP A 77 5.94 3.54 -7.53
C ASP A 77 5.96 4.06 -8.99
N LEU A 78 5.16 3.44 -9.84
CA LEU A 78 5.08 3.73 -11.28
C LEU A 78 4.65 5.17 -11.63
N THR A 79 4.18 5.95 -10.65
CA THR A 79 3.70 7.32 -10.89
C THR A 79 4.79 8.39 -10.72
N GLY A 80 5.94 8.00 -10.17
CA GLY A 80 7.09 8.89 -9.98
C GLY A 80 7.98 9.05 -11.21
N ASN A 81 8.90 10.00 -11.13
CA ASN A 81 9.95 10.17 -12.13
C ASN A 81 11.12 9.23 -11.81
N ILE A 82 11.73 8.65 -12.83
CA ILE A 82 12.97 7.88 -12.66
C ILE A 82 14.07 8.83 -12.18
N VAL A 83 14.71 8.48 -11.08
CA VAL A 83 15.79 9.26 -10.45
C VAL A 83 17.12 8.51 -10.40
N GLU A 84 17.09 7.20 -10.59
CA GLU A 84 18.27 6.34 -10.61
C GLU A 84 18.00 5.11 -11.48
N GLU A 85 18.99 4.69 -12.26
CA GLU A 85 19.00 3.43 -13.00
C GLU A 85 20.23 2.62 -12.59
N LYS A 86 20.06 1.30 -12.45
CA LYS A 86 21.13 0.39 -12.08
C LYS A 86 20.94 -0.96 -12.74
N GLU A 87 22.03 -1.55 -13.22
CA GLU A 87 22.01 -2.89 -13.81
C GLU A 87 21.40 -3.92 -12.86
N VAL A 88 20.67 -4.87 -13.41
CA VAL A 88 20.12 -6.02 -12.69
C VAL A 88 21.00 -7.23 -12.99
N CYS A 89 21.74 -7.68 -11.98
CA CYS A 89 22.50 -8.91 -12.06
C CYS A 89 21.56 -10.12 -11.93
N GLU A 90 22.03 -11.28 -12.37
CA GLU A 90 21.28 -12.54 -12.18
C GLU A 90 20.98 -12.77 -10.70
N ILE A 91 19.70 -12.96 -10.39
CA ILE A 91 19.20 -13.19 -9.04
C ILE A 91 18.89 -14.67 -8.86
N SER A 92 19.68 -15.33 -8.00
CA SER A 92 19.47 -16.74 -7.69
C SER A 92 18.25 -16.95 -6.79
N GLU A 93 17.64 -18.14 -6.84
CA GLU A 93 16.57 -18.53 -5.93
C GLU A 93 17.00 -18.42 -4.46
N GLN A 94 18.25 -18.79 -4.16
CA GLN A 94 18.79 -18.65 -2.80
C GLN A 94 18.82 -17.20 -2.33
N SER A 95 19.16 -16.25 -3.20
CA SER A 95 19.15 -14.81 -2.88
C SER A 95 17.73 -14.31 -2.56
N LEU A 96 16.69 -14.84 -3.22
CA LEU A 96 15.29 -14.51 -2.90
C LEU A 96 14.89 -15.06 -1.52
N ILE A 97 15.25 -16.30 -1.21
CA ILE A 97 15.00 -16.92 0.11
C ILE A 97 15.71 -16.14 1.21
N ASP A 98 16.96 -15.76 1.02
CA ASP A 98 17.74 -14.98 1.99
C ASP A 98 17.11 -13.58 2.19
N CYS A 99 16.62 -12.97 1.12
CA CYS A 99 15.88 -11.71 1.16
C CYS A 99 14.56 -11.84 1.94
N GLU A 100 13.76 -12.88 1.69
CA GLU A 100 12.54 -13.18 2.46
C GLU A 100 12.85 -13.25 3.96
N ASN A 101 13.86 -14.05 4.34
CA ASN A 101 14.29 -14.23 5.73
C ASN A 101 14.81 -12.93 6.36
N LYS A 102 15.46 -12.06 5.57
CA LYS A 102 15.98 -10.77 6.03
C LYS A 102 14.88 -9.81 6.45
N PHE A 103 13.75 -9.81 5.74
CA PHE A 103 12.68 -8.83 5.94
C PHE A 103 11.53 -9.32 6.81
N VAL A 104 11.43 -10.63 7.11
CA VAL A 104 10.44 -11.16 8.07
C VAL A 104 10.81 -10.77 9.49
N GLY A 105 9.81 -10.36 10.30
CA GLY A 105 9.97 -9.92 11.67
C GLY A 105 9.82 -8.41 11.88
N GLU A 106 10.37 -7.89 12.96
CA GLU A 106 10.31 -6.48 13.31
C GLU A 106 11.38 -5.66 12.56
N LEU A 107 10.96 -4.60 11.92
CA LEU A 107 11.81 -3.71 11.12
C LEU A 107 11.55 -2.24 11.43
N LEU A 108 12.62 -1.43 11.41
CA LEU A 108 12.52 0.03 11.42
C LEU A 108 12.39 0.54 9.98
N GLN A 109 11.17 0.87 9.55
CA GLN A 109 10.91 1.37 8.22
C GLN A 109 10.85 2.90 8.18
N ARG A 110 11.55 3.52 7.23
CA ARG A 110 11.44 4.96 6.97
C ARG A 110 10.04 5.34 6.52
N THR A 111 9.57 6.52 6.91
CA THR A 111 8.28 7.04 6.41
C THR A 111 8.54 7.80 5.11
N PRO A 112 7.91 7.41 3.99
CA PRO A 112 8.13 8.08 2.72
C PRO A 112 7.50 9.48 2.69
N MET A 113 8.10 10.40 1.93
CA MET A 113 7.58 11.75 1.74
C MET A 113 6.22 11.74 1.03
N TYR A 114 6.00 10.83 0.08
CA TYR A 114 4.71 10.61 -0.57
C TYR A 114 3.78 9.76 0.32
N SER A 115 3.41 10.29 1.51
CA SER A 115 2.50 9.63 2.44
C SER A 115 1.43 10.55 3.01
N ALA A 116 0.35 9.96 3.51
CA ALA A 116 -0.74 10.68 4.17
C ALA A 116 -0.41 11.09 5.62
N ARG A 117 0.77 10.70 6.15
CA ARG A 117 1.22 11.06 7.50
C ARG A 117 1.33 12.58 7.63
N LYS A 118 0.92 13.10 8.78
CA LYS A 118 1.02 14.53 9.10
C LYS A 118 2.23 14.79 10.00
N ILE A 119 2.98 15.86 9.70
CA ILE A 119 3.97 16.45 10.58
C ILE A 119 3.58 17.93 10.73
N ASN A 120 3.50 18.41 11.96
CA ASN A 120 3.04 19.77 12.27
C ASN A 120 1.71 20.16 11.58
N GLY A 121 0.77 19.20 11.51
CA GLY A 121 -0.55 19.41 10.89
C GLY A 121 -0.58 19.31 9.35
N VAL A 122 0.57 19.30 8.68
CA VAL A 122 0.67 19.23 7.20
C VAL A 122 0.96 17.79 6.76
N ARG A 123 0.26 17.29 5.73
CA ARG A 123 0.51 15.97 5.16
C ARG A 123 1.80 15.97 4.36
N LEU A 124 2.64 14.93 4.52
CA LEU A 124 3.95 14.82 3.89
C LEU A 124 3.89 14.91 2.36
N TYR A 125 2.91 14.26 1.70
CA TYR A 125 2.78 14.34 0.24
C TYR A 125 2.55 15.77 -0.30
N LYS A 126 2.01 16.70 0.53
CA LYS A 126 1.87 18.11 0.14
C LYS A 126 3.20 18.85 0.16
N LEU A 127 4.12 18.42 1.02
CA LEU A 127 5.48 18.95 1.11
C LEU A 127 6.34 18.36 -0.01
N ALA A 128 6.23 17.06 -0.26
CA ALA A 128 6.90 16.38 -1.38
C ALA A 128 6.62 17.08 -2.72
N ARG A 129 5.34 17.39 -3.00
CA ARG A 129 4.95 18.14 -4.22
C ARG A 129 5.51 19.56 -4.31
N LYS A 130 6.04 20.10 -3.24
CA LYS A 130 6.71 21.41 -3.18
C LYS A 130 8.22 21.25 -3.14
N ASN A 131 8.76 20.05 -3.35
CA ASN A 131 10.18 19.71 -3.21
C ASN A 131 10.73 20.06 -1.84
N ILE A 132 9.92 20.00 -0.78
CA ILE A 132 10.33 20.22 0.61
C ILE A 132 10.53 18.86 1.24
N GLU A 133 11.77 18.50 1.52
CA GLU A 133 12.10 17.29 2.26
C GLU A 133 12.09 17.54 3.76
N ILE A 134 11.51 16.60 4.51
CA ILE A 134 11.54 16.59 5.98
C ILE A 134 12.07 15.24 6.44
N LYS A 135 13.09 15.29 7.30
CA LYS A 135 13.58 14.08 7.96
C LYS A 135 12.48 13.52 8.87
N THR A 136 12.05 12.29 8.60
CA THR A 136 11.03 11.60 9.38
C THR A 136 11.68 10.55 10.28
N ASN A 137 11.13 10.35 11.48
CA ASN A 137 11.57 9.24 12.32
C ASN A 137 11.04 7.93 11.73
N PRO A 138 11.88 6.88 11.66
CA PRO A 138 11.44 5.54 11.28
C PRO A 138 10.31 5.06 12.20
N LYS A 139 9.51 4.15 11.68
CA LYS A 139 8.43 3.50 12.43
C LYS A 139 8.76 2.02 12.55
N LEU A 140 8.58 1.45 13.73
CA LEU A 140 8.61 0.01 13.92
C LEU A 140 7.39 -0.61 13.23
N ILE A 141 7.63 -1.58 12.36
CA ILE A 141 6.64 -2.39 11.66
C ILE A 141 6.98 -3.86 11.84
N THR A 142 6.01 -4.74 11.56
CA THR A 142 6.24 -6.19 11.55
C THR A 142 5.83 -6.73 10.19
N ILE A 143 6.68 -7.52 9.58
CA ILE A 143 6.38 -8.36 8.42
C ILE A 143 6.14 -9.77 8.96
N ASN A 144 4.88 -10.22 8.94
CA ASN A 144 4.50 -11.54 9.45
C ASN A 144 4.93 -12.65 8.49
N SER A 145 4.81 -12.39 7.18
CA SER A 145 5.31 -13.26 6.12
C SER A 145 5.65 -12.46 4.87
N LEU A 146 6.63 -12.92 4.13
CA LEU A 146 7.02 -12.40 2.82
C LEU A 146 7.35 -13.56 1.90
N LYS A 147 6.76 -13.55 0.69
CA LYS A 147 7.11 -14.44 -0.41
C LYS A 147 7.54 -13.61 -1.60
N ILE A 148 8.65 -14.01 -2.23
CA ILE A 148 9.21 -13.33 -3.41
C ILE A 148 9.36 -14.36 -4.52
N GLU A 149 8.81 -14.07 -5.69
CA GLU A 149 8.86 -14.92 -6.87
C GLU A 149 9.41 -14.11 -8.04
N SER A 150 10.40 -14.63 -8.76
CA SER A 150 10.85 -14.03 -10.01
C SER A 150 9.81 -14.31 -11.10
N LEU A 151 9.36 -13.26 -11.79
CA LEU A 151 8.48 -13.39 -12.97
C LEU A 151 9.29 -13.40 -14.26
N ASP A 152 10.32 -12.57 -14.31
CA ASP A 152 11.30 -12.50 -15.40
C ASP A 152 12.62 -11.88 -14.87
N GLU A 153 13.56 -11.54 -15.76
CA GLU A 153 14.87 -11.01 -15.38
C GLU A 153 14.82 -9.69 -14.61
N ASN A 154 13.75 -8.89 -14.78
CA ASN A 154 13.63 -7.54 -14.24
C ASN A 154 12.37 -7.32 -13.38
N THR A 155 11.55 -8.34 -13.15
CA THR A 155 10.34 -8.20 -12.34
C THR A 155 10.21 -9.28 -11.28
N LEU A 156 9.86 -8.84 -10.06
CA LEU A 156 9.56 -9.71 -8.94
C LEU A 156 8.11 -9.53 -8.51
N LYS A 157 7.46 -10.65 -8.22
CA LYS A 157 6.18 -10.66 -7.51
C LYS A 157 6.43 -10.84 -6.02
N ILE A 158 5.79 -10.02 -5.20
CA ILE A 158 5.82 -10.17 -3.74
C ILE A 158 4.41 -10.41 -3.21
N THR A 159 4.30 -11.31 -2.23
CA THR A 159 3.12 -11.43 -1.38
C THR A 159 3.57 -11.19 0.06
N VAL A 160 3.01 -10.17 0.71
CA VAL A 160 3.42 -9.75 2.05
C VAL A 160 2.22 -9.62 2.99
N ASP A 161 2.33 -10.24 4.18
CA ASP A 161 1.44 -9.98 5.32
C ASP A 161 2.19 -9.13 6.33
N CYS A 162 1.62 -7.98 6.74
CA CYS A 162 2.33 -6.99 7.52
C CYS A 162 1.42 -6.18 8.45
N SER A 163 2.03 -5.65 9.50
CA SER A 163 1.37 -4.80 10.47
C SER A 163 0.89 -3.48 9.88
N SER A 164 -0.05 -2.87 10.58
CA SER A 164 -0.59 -1.55 10.24
C SER A 164 0.49 -0.47 10.11
N GLY A 165 0.43 0.26 9.02
CA GLY A 165 1.30 1.38 8.73
C GLY A 165 2.61 1.02 8.04
N THR A 166 2.74 -0.20 7.57
CA THR A 166 3.78 -0.62 6.62
C THR A 166 3.56 0.05 5.28
N TYR A 167 4.63 0.57 4.68
CA TYR A 167 4.67 1.10 3.33
C TYR A 167 5.28 0.05 2.40
N VAL A 168 4.45 -0.63 1.63
CA VAL A 168 4.91 -1.70 0.71
C VAL A 168 5.84 -1.13 -0.37
N ARG A 169 5.68 0.14 -0.76
CA ARG A 169 6.60 0.84 -1.69
C ARG A 169 8.03 0.95 -1.14
N VAL A 170 8.16 1.24 0.16
CA VAL A 170 9.48 1.28 0.82
C VAL A 170 10.06 -0.13 0.92
N LEU A 171 9.24 -1.14 1.27
CA LEU A 171 9.69 -2.53 1.30
C LEU A 171 10.18 -2.99 -0.07
N ALA A 172 9.50 -2.60 -1.15
CA ALA A 172 9.90 -2.94 -2.52
C ALA A 172 11.26 -2.35 -2.89
N GLU A 173 11.52 -1.09 -2.51
CA GLU A 173 12.82 -0.45 -2.70
C GLU A 173 13.90 -1.12 -1.86
N ASP A 174 13.62 -1.41 -0.57
CA ASP A 174 14.56 -2.08 0.34
C ASP A 174 14.91 -3.51 -0.16
N ILE A 175 13.94 -4.24 -0.75
CA ILE A 175 14.17 -5.55 -1.39
C ILE A 175 15.11 -5.41 -2.58
N ALA A 176 14.86 -4.46 -3.49
CA ALA A 176 15.71 -4.23 -4.65
C ALA A 176 17.13 -3.84 -4.24
N GLU A 177 17.29 -2.99 -3.22
CA GLU A 177 18.59 -2.60 -2.67
C GLU A 177 19.33 -3.81 -2.04
N TYR A 178 18.63 -4.69 -1.33
CA TYR A 178 19.22 -5.93 -0.79
C TYR A 178 19.71 -6.86 -1.89
N LEU A 179 18.98 -6.94 -2.99
CA LEU A 179 19.37 -7.74 -4.17
C LEU A 179 20.45 -7.07 -5.04
N GLY A 180 20.99 -5.92 -4.59
CA GLY A 180 22.14 -5.27 -5.23
C GLY A 180 21.78 -4.35 -6.39
N THR A 181 20.52 -4.04 -6.62
CA THR A 181 20.04 -3.12 -7.66
C THR A 181 19.14 -2.03 -7.08
N VAL A 182 18.34 -1.38 -7.89
CA VAL A 182 17.28 -0.44 -7.49
C VAL A 182 15.94 -0.92 -8.02
N GLY A 183 14.82 -0.46 -7.44
CA GLY A 183 13.51 -0.89 -7.90
C GLY A 183 12.35 -0.05 -7.35
N HIS A 184 11.18 -0.22 -7.96
CA HIS A 184 9.95 0.43 -7.54
C HIS A 184 8.74 -0.46 -7.82
N LEU A 185 7.63 -0.19 -7.14
CA LEU A 185 6.36 -0.91 -7.39
C LEU A 185 5.70 -0.45 -8.68
N ILE A 186 5.35 -1.40 -9.55
CA ILE A 186 4.53 -1.16 -10.76
C ILE A 186 3.10 -1.66 -10.60
N SER A 187 2.83 -2.52 -9.61
CA SER A 187 1.48 -2.95 -9.25
C SER A 187 1.39 -3.21 -7.76
N LEU A 188 0.21 -2.93 -7.17
CA LEU A 188 -0.06 -3.23 -5.77
C LEU A 188 -1.54 -3.49 -5.57
N THR A 189 -1.88 -4.67 -5.05
CA THR A 189 -3.24 -5.06 -4.70
C THR A 189 -3.32 -5.37 -3.21
N ARG A 190 -4.24 -4.75 -2.47
CA ARG A 190 -4.50 -5.12 -1.09
C ARG A 190 -5.49 -6.27 -1.04
N LEU A 191 -5.01 -7.46 -0.69
CA LEU A 191 -5.79 -8.70 -0.65
C LEU A 191 -6.69 -8.76 0.59
N SER A 192 -6.21 -8.21 1.74
CA SER A 192 -7.00 -8.23 2.97
C SER A 192 -6.71 -7.06 3.91
N VAL A 193 -7.65 -6.81 4.83
CA VAL A 193 -7.52 -5.97 6.03
C VAL A 193 -8.13 -6.78 7.18
N GLY A 194 -7.32 -7.49 7.96
CA GLY A 194 -7.80 -8.46 8.94
C GLY A 194 -8.74 -9.49 8.28
N GLU A 195 -9.96 -9.59 8.78
CA GLU A 195 -10.99 -10.52 8.27
C GLU A 195 -11.60 -10.10 6.91
N TYR A 196 -11.42 -8.85 6.47
CA TYR A 196 -12.00 -8.36 5.22
C TYR A 196 -11.14 -8.77 4.03
N ARG A 197 -11.65 -9.65 3.17
CA ARG A 197 -10.93 -10.26 2.05
C ARG A 197 -11.36 -9.66 0.70
N LEU A 198 -10.48 -9.75 -0.29
CA LEU A 198 -10.71 -9.21 -1.63
C LEU A 198 -11.87 -9.91 -2.36
N ASP A 199 -11.96 -11.22 -2.25
CA ASP A 199 -13.02 -12.05 -2.85
C ASP A 199 -14.43 -11.73 -2.30
N GLU A 200 -14.51 -11.17 -1.09
CA GLU A 200 -15.76 -10.72 -0.45
C GLU A 200 -16.06 -9.23 -0.68
N SER A 201 -15.15 -8.51 -1.35
CA SER A 201 -15.33 -7.09 -1.58
C SER A 201 -16.40 -6.80 -2.64
N VAL A 202 -17.12 -5.70 -2.49
CA VAL A 202 -18.13 -5.28 -3.45
C VAL A 202 -17.68 -4.01 -4.19
N THR A 203 -18.00 -3.92 -5.48
CA THR A 203 -17.78 -2.68 -6.24
C THR A 203 -18.74 -1.59 -5.78
N ILE A 204 -18.44 -0.33 -6.14
CA ILE A 204 -19.29 0.80 -5.78
C ILE A 204 -20.68 0.67 -6.39
N GLU A 205 -20.79 0.15 -7.61
CA GLU A 205 -22.03 -0.08 -8.31
C GLU A 205 -22.91 -1.08 -7.56
N LYS A 206 -22.36 -2.26 -7.21
CA LYS A 206 -23.06 -3.27 -6.40
C LYS A 206 -23.43 -2.75 -5.00
N PHE A 207 -22.58 -1.89 -4.41
CA PHE A 207 -22.90 -1.24 -3.15
C PHE A 207 -24.10 -0.29 -3.30
N GLU A 208 -24.12 0.52 -4.36
CA GLU A 208 -25.21 1.47 -4.63
C GLU A 208 -26.55 0.77 -4.84
N ASP A 209 -26.56 -0.33 -5.61
CA ASP A 209 -27.76 -1.13 -5.85
C ASP A 209 -28.32 -1.69 -4.53
N LYS A 210 -27.45 -2.26 -3.67
CA LYS A 210 -27.85 -2.78 -2.36
C LYS A 210 -28.28 -1.70 -1.37
N TRP A 211 -27.82 -0.47 -1.54
CA TRP A 211 -28.19 0.63 -0.65
C TRP A 211 -29.56 1.21 -1.00
N LYS A 212 -29.95 1.18 -2.27
CA LYS A 212 -31.23 1.70 -2.77
C LYS A 212 -32.38 0.69 -2.68
N SER A 213 -32.08 -0.62 -2.57
CA SER A 213 -33.06 -1.69 -2.33
C SER A 213 -33.46 -1.75 -0.85
#